data_46c9d0f335b8993cf16943b9dbf5fcd0
#
_entry.id   46c9d0f335b8993cf16943b9dbf5fcd0
#
_cell.length_a   1.000
_cell.length_b   1.000
_cell.length_c   1.000
_cell.angle_alpha   90.00
_cell.angle_beta   90.00
_cell.angle_gamma   90.00
#
_symmetry.space_group_name_H-M   'P 1'
#
loop_
_entity.id
_entity.type
_entity.pdbx_description
1 polymer ?
#
loop_
_entity_poly.entity_id
_entity_poly.type
_entity_poly.pdbx_seq_one_letter_code
_entity_poly.pdbx_strand_id
1 'polypeptide(L)'
;MTTPSSIKRVAFAGIDPVEIAKRYANRIGGAAFTLDGHEHRLTANEGANQLHGGPDGFDLRVWTVRSLGTWHAQLALQSPAGDQGYPGALEAQVTVRLDPEGCCVHVQFHAQCSAPCPVNLTYHPYFNLDGTAEPVLNHTLQVAIYSKLPFHF
;
A
#
# COMPACT_ATOMS: atom_id res chain seq x y z
N MET A 1 2.57 16.71 -31.24
CA MET A 1 3.10 16.60 -29.85
C MET A 1 1.91 16.84 -28.93
N THR A 2 1.30 15.77 -28.44
CA THR A 2 0.14 15.84 -27.53
C THR A 2 0.68 16.01 -26.11
N THR A 3 0.35 17.12 -25.49
CA THR A 3 0.58 17.38 -24.05
C THR A 3 0.00 16.26 -23.21
N PRO A 4 0.70 15.77 -22.17
CA PRO A 4 0.14 14.77 -21.28
C PRO A 4 -1.06 15.37 -20.55
N SER A 5 -2.19 14.67 -20.65
CA SER A 5 -3.42 15.04 -19.98
C SER A 5 -3.19 15.17 -18.47
N SER A 6 -3.62 16.30 -17.93
CA SER A 6 -3.60 16.63 -16.52
C SER A 6 -4.03 15.45 -15.66
N ILE A 7 -3.16 15.08 -14.70
CA ILE A 7 -3.43 14.09 -13.65
C ILE A 7 -4.68 14.57 -12.89
N LYS A 8 -5.82 13.92 -13.14
CA LYS A 8 -7.01 14.15 -12.32
C LYS A 8 -6.79 13.46 -10.99
N ARG A 9 -6.77 14.23 -9.91
CA ARG A 9 -6.86 13.67 -8.56
C ARG A 9 -8.18 12.90 -8.47
N VAL A 10 -8.10 11.61 -8.26
CA VAL A 10 -9.25 10.79 -7.91
C VAL A 10 -9.42 10.93 -6.40
N ALA A 11 -10.30 11.83 -5.99
CA ALA A 11 -10.73 11.90 -4.61
C ALA A 11 -11.93 10.96 -4.46
N PHE A 12 -11.74 9.81 -3.83
CA PHE A 12 -12.87 9.10 -3.23
C PHE A 12 -13.27 9.90 -1.99
N ALA A 13 -14.52 10.34 -1.91
CA ALA A 13 -15.02 11.07 -0.75
C ALA A 13 -14.79 10.24 0.52
N GLY A 14 -13.97 10.74 1.45
CA GLY A 14 -13.65 10.08 2.72
C GLY A 14 -12.45 9.12 2.71
N ILE A 15 -11.75 8.95 1.59
CA ILE A 15 -10.52 8.16 1.54
C ILE A 15 -9.36 9.09 1.18
N ASP A 16 -8.43 9.28 2.09
CA ASP A 16 -7.19 10.00 1.80
C ASP A 16 -6.34 9.13 0.87
N PRO A 17 -6.03 9.60 -0.36
CA PRO A 17 -5.19 8.83 -1.28
C PRO A 17 -3.77 8.59 -0.74
N VAL A 18 -3.32 9.33 0.27
CA VAL A 18 -2.02 9.18 0.92
C VAL A 18 -1.88 7.85 1.67
N GLU A 19 -2.99 7.16 1.96
CA GLU A 19 -2.97 5.91 2.74
C GLU A 19 -3.11 4.63 1.90
N ILE A 20 -3.08 4.74 0.56
CA ILE A 20 -3.51 3.65 -0.33
C ILE A 20 -2.56 2.46 -0.34
N ALA A 21 -1.26 2.64 -0.21
CA ALA A 21 -0.37 1.49 -0.16
C ALA A 21 0.97 1.82 0.49
N LYS A 22 1.43 0.91 1.33
CA LYS A 22 2.79 0.88 1.87
C LYS A 22 3.55 -0.27 1.19
N ARG A 23 4.84 -0.09 0.87
CA ARG A 23 5.65 -1.15 0.23
C ARG A 23 5.79 -2.38 1.13
N TYR A 24 6.02 -2.14 2.43
CA TYR A 24 6.16 -3.17 3.44
C TYR A 24 5.44 -2.72 4.72
N ALA A 25 4.34 -3.37 5.02
CA ALA A 25 3.52 -3.04 6.19
C ALA A 25 4.30 -3.22 7.49
N ASN A 26 4.12 -2.25 8.41
CA ASN A 26 4.76 -2.25 9.71
C ASN A 26 6.30 -2.13 9.61
N ARG A 27 7.06 -2.76 10.49
CA ARG A 27 8.49 -2.51 10.70
C ARG A 27 9.38 -3.63 10.20
N ILE A 28 10.57 -3.22 9.71
CA ILE A 28 11.72 -4.10 9.56
C ILE A 28 12.75 -3.65 10.59
N GLY A 29 12.98 -4.49 11.61
CA GLY A 29 13.89 -4.20 12.72
C GLY A 29 15.32 -3.99 12.24
N GLY A 30 16.01 -3.00 12.81
CA GLY A 30 17.38 -2.66 12.42
C GLY A 30 17.52 -2.16 10.97
N ALA A 31 16.40 -1.88 10.27
CA ALA A 31 16.37 -1.51 8.86
C ALA A 31 17.28 -2.43 8.00
N ALA A 32 17.24 -3.73 8.24
CA ALA A 32 18.02 -4.71 7.48
C ALA A 32 17.34 -6.08 7.48
N PHE A 33 17.63 -6.87 6.45
CA PHE A 33 17.23 -8.26 6.36
C PHE A 33 18.27 -9.07 5.58
N THR A 34 18.27 -10.38 5.78
CA THR A 34 19.10 -11.31 5.00
C THR A 34 18.24 -12.08 4.01
N LEU A 35 18.64 -12.11 2.75
CA LEU A 35 17.98 -12.84 1.69
C LEU A 35 19.06 -13.55 0.84
N ASP A 36 18.92 -14.85 0.65
CA ASP A 36 19.87 -15.69 -0.10
C ASP A 36 21.32 -15.54 0.40
N GLY A 37 21.50 -15.40 1.71
CA GLY A 37 22.80 -15.23 2.36
C GLY A 37 23.42 -13.83 2.26
N HIS A 38 22.75 -12.88 1.63
CA HIS A 38 23.19 -11.49 1.49
C HIS A 38 22.42 -10.57 2.43
N GLU A 39 23.13 -9.72 3.15
CA GLU A 39 22.52 -8.66 3.96
C GLU A 39 22.13 -7.49 3.07
N HIS A 40 20.86 -7.07 3.17
CA HIS A 40 20.31 -5.88 2.52
C HIS A 40 20.01 -4.83 3.59
N ARG A 41 20.60 -3.64 3.42
CA ARG A 41 20.36 -2.50 4.29
C ARG A 41 19.32 -1.59 3.68
N LEU A 42 18.32 -1.25 4.48
CA LEU A 42 17.21 -0.40 4.10
C LEU A 42 17.43 1.03 4.63
N THR A 43 16.70 1.98 4.05
CA THR A 43 16.67 3.34 4.57
C THR A 43 15.80 3.39 5.83
N ALA A 44 16.41 3.67 6.98
CA ALA A 44 15.70 3.83 8.25
C ALA A 44 14.89 5.13 8.26
N ASN A 45 13.70 5.12 8.84
CA ASN A 45 12.83 6.28 9.01
C ASN A 45 12.10 6.32 10.35
N GLU A 46 12.36 5.33 11.22
CA GLU A 46 11.84 5.29 12.58
C GLU A 46 12.94 4.78 13.54
N GLY A 47 13.75 5.70 14.06
CA GLY A 47 14.94 5.33 14.83
C GLY A 47 15.89 4.47 14.00
N ALA A 48 16.23 3.27 14.49
CA ALA A 48 17.05 2.31 13.76
C ALA A 48 16.25 1.41 12.78
N ASN A 49 14.92 1.53 12.74
CA ASN A 49 14.05 0.65 11.97
C ASN A 49 13.61 1.30 10.68
N GLN A 50 13.16 0.48 9.73
CA GLN A 50 12.36 0.98 8.62
C GLN A 50 10.88 0.72 8.92
N LEU A 51 10.05 1.78 8.79
CA LEU A 51 8.60 1.73 8.91
C LEU A 51 7.99 1.95 7.52
N HIS A 52 7.02 1.10 7.15
CA HIS A 52 6.16 1.25 5.98
C HIS A 52 6.88 1.41 4.62
N GLY A 53 8.10 0.87 4.52
CA GLY A 53 8.86 0.89 3.26
C GLY A 53 9.80 2.09 3.09
N GLY A 54 10.02 2.87 4.18
CA GLY A 54 11.03 3.93 4.21
C GLY A 54 10.47 5.34 4.05
N PRO A 55 11.36 6.36 4.10
CA PRO A 55 10.94 7.77 4.11
C PRO A 55 10.29 8.24 2.81
N ASP A 56 10.55 7.57 1.68
CA ASP A 56 9.88 7.80 0.39
C ASP A 56 9.01 6.59 0.04
N GLY A 57 8.06 6.30 0.92
CA GLY A 57 7.12 5.18 0.79
C GLY A 57 6.14 5.34 -0.37
N PHE A 58 5.45 4.27 -0.71
CA PHE A 58 4.50 4.24 -1.83
C PHE A 58 3.31 5.18 -1.65
N ASP A 59 2.98 5.52 -0.42
CA ASP A 59 1.96 6.48 -0.01
C ASP A 59 2.32 7.93 -0.39
N LEU A 60 3.60 8.25 -0.52
CA LEU A 60 4.07 9.58 -0.90
C LEU A 60 4.25 9.76 -2.41
N ARG A 61 4.09 8.68 -3.18
CA ARG A 61 4.36 8.67 -4.62
C ARG A 61 3.12 8.87 -5.48
N VAL A 62 3.33 9.36 -6.68
CA VAL A 62 2.27 9.48 -7.69
C VAL A 62 2.06 8.13 -8.36
N TRP A 63 0.85 7.61 -8.23
CA TRP A 63 0.43 6.38 -8.90
C TRP A 63 -0.15 6.66 -10.28
N THR A 64 0.15 5.79 -11.23
CA THR A 64 -0.43 5.84 -12.57
C THR A 64 -1.82 5.21 -12.56
N VAL A 65 -2.83 5.94 -13.02
CA VAL A 65 -4.18 5.36 -13.21
C VAL A 65 -4.16 4.45 -14.43
N ARG A 66 -4.43 3.16 -14.23
CA ARG A 66 -4.54 2.14 -15.30
C ARG A 66 -5.97 2.01 -15.81
N SER A 67 -6.93 2.06 -14.88
CA SER A 67 -8.36 1.98 -15.20
C SER A 67 -9.14 2.80 -14.18
N LEU A 68 -10.20 3.45 -14.64
CA LEU A 68 -11.10 4.21 -13.80
C LEU A 68 -12.53 4.02 -14.30
N GLY A 69 -13.41 3.60 -13.43
CA GLY A 69 -14.85 3.47 -13.67
C GLY A 69 -15.66 4.09 -12.54
N THR A 70 -16.98 3.97 -12.62
CA THR A 70 -17.88 4.55 -11.61
C THR A 70 -17.62 3.98 -10.22
N TRP A 71 -17.31 2.69 -10.14
CA TRP A 71 -17.18 1.96 -8.88
C TRP A 71 -15.82 1.26 -8.71
N HIS A 72 -14.86 1.55 -9.57
CA HIS A 72 -13.52 0.99 -9.42
C HIS A 72 -12.44 1.96 -9.89
N ALA A 73 -11.26 1.80 -9.30
CA ALA A 73 -10.02 2.39 -9.77
C ALA A 73 -8.90 1.34 -9.71
N GLN A 74 -8.09 1.27 -10.75
CA GLN A 74 -6.86 0.50 -10.77
C GLN A 74 -5.68 1.44 -10.93
N LEU A 75 -4.73 1.34 -10.01
CA LEU A 75 -3.55 2.17 -9.94
C LEU A 75 -2.31 1.28 -10.01
N ALA A 76 -1.24 1.79 -10.60
CA ALA A 76 0.05 1.11 -10.66
C ALA A 76 1.21 2.04 -10.29
N LEU A 77 2.23 1.46 -9.68
CA LEU A 77 3.45 2.13 -9.30
C LEU A 77 4.64 1.25 -9.65
N GLN A 78 5.71 1.86 -10.17
CA GLN A 78 6.99 1.20 -10.36
C GLN A 78 8.01 1.73 -9.35
N SER A 79 8.69 0.83 -8.68
CA SER A 79 9.77 1.09 -7.74
C SER A 79 11.04 0.43 -8.31
N PRO A 80 12.09 1.18 -8.64
CA PRO A 80 13.31 0.61 -9.23
C PRO A 80 14.05 -0.29 -8.24
N ALA A 81 14.94 -1.12 -8.74
CA ALA A 81 15.85 -1.88 -7.89
C ALA A 81 16.72 -0.93 -7.05
N GLY A 82 16.93 -1.26 -5.78
CA GLY A 82 17.67 -0.42 -4.82
C GLY A 82 16.82 0.66 -4.15
N ASP A 83 15.58 0.85 -4.58
CA ASP A 83 14.67 1.81 -3.96
C ASP A 83 14.46 1.51 -2.48
N GLN A 84 14.72 2.49 -1.61
CA GLN A 84 14.72 2.38 -0.14
C GLN A 84 15.60 1.23 0.41
N GLY A 85 16.52 0.69 -0.42
CA GLY A 85 17.39 -0.45 -0.10
C GLY A 85 16.88 -1.82 -0.54
N TYR A 86 15.71 -1.91 -1.14
CA TYR A 86 15.16 -3.19 -1.62
C TYR A 86 15.82 -3.64 -2.93
N PRO A 87 16.25 -4.93 -3.05
CA PRO A 87 17.07 -5.37 -4.17
C PRO A 87 16.36 -5.44 -5.51
N GLY A 88 15.12 -5.87 -5.57
CA GLY A 88 14.37 -6.04 -6.83
C GLY A 88 13.61 -4.80 -7.25
N ALA A 89 13.52 -4.55 -8.56
CA ALA A 89 12.50 -3.65 -9.06
C ALA A 89 11.11 -4.26 -8.83
N LEU A 90 10.17 -3.44 -8.39
CA LEU A 90 8.81 -3.85 -8.07
C LEU A 90 7.80 -3.09 -8.92
N GLU A 91 6.93 -3.81 -9.62
CA GLU A 91 5.67 -3.26 -10.11
C GLU A 91 4.57 -3.62 -9.10
N ALA A 92 3.95 -2.60 -8.52
CA ALA A 92 2.83 -2.75 -7.62
C ALA A 92 1.55 -2.25 -8.29
N GLN A 93 0.47 -3.00 -8.14
CA GLN A 93 -0.86 -2.59 -8.60
C GLN A 93 -1.84 -2.70 -7.43
N VAL A 94 -2.75 -1.74 -7.34
CA VAL A 94 -3.88 -1.78 -6.42
C VAL A 94 -5.16 -1.56 -7.20
N THR A 95 -6.14 -2.43 -6.97
CA THR A 95 -7.50 -2.25 -7.48
C THR A 95 -8.42 -2.03 -6.29
N VAL A 96 -9.07 -0.88 -6.27
CA VAL A 96 -10.12 -0.56 -5.31
C VAL A 96 -11.45 -0.63 -6.03
N ARG A 97 -12.39 -1.42 -5.52
CA ARG A 97 -13.74 -1.55 -6.04
C ARG A 97 -14.75 -1.33 -4.94
N LEU A 98 -15.73 -0.49 -5.19
CA LEU A 98 -16.87 -0.28 -4.34
C LEU A 98 -18.02 -1.16 -4.80
N ASP A 99 -18.70 -1.78 -3.86
CA ASP A 99 -19.96 -2.47 -4.07
C ASP A 99 -21.05 -1.69 -3.30
N PRO A 100 -21.81 -0.81 -4.00
CA PRO A 100 -22.80 0.03 -3.33
C PRO A 100 -24.00 -0.77 -2.81
N GLU A 101 -24.31 -1.92 -3.42
CA GLU A 101 -25.43 -2.79 -2.96
C GLU A 101 -25.01 -3.58 -1.71
N GLY A 102 -23.80 -4.11 -1.69
CA GLY A 102 -23.23 -4.83 -0.55
C GLY A 102 -22.60 -3.93 0.51
N CYS A 103 -22.53 -2.62 0.29
CA CYS A 103 -21.82 -1.66 1.16
C CYS A 103 -20.38 -2.10 1.44
N CYS A 104 -19.71 -2.65 0.44
CA CYS A 104 -18.37 -3.22 0.57
C CYS A 104 -17.32 -2.43 -0.21
N VAL A 105 -16.12 -2.35 0.37
CA VAL A 105 -14.90 -1.90 -0.30
C VAL A 105 -14.00 -3.11 -0.50
N HIS A 106 -13.68 -3.42 -1.76
CA HIS A 106 -12.74 -4.48 -2.10
C HIS A 106 -11.40 -3.84 -2.47
N VAL A 107 -10.35 -4.26 -1.81
CA VAL A 107 -8.98 -3.84 -2.13
C VAL A 107 -8.16 -5.06 -2.51
N GLN A 108 -7.63 -5.06 -3.71
CA GLN A 108 -6.81 -6.15 -4.24
C GLN A 108 -5.43 -5.61 -4.60
N PHE A 109 -4.39 -6.28 -4.12
CA PHE A 109 -3.01 -5.98 -4.47
C PHE A 109 -2.46 -7.04 -5.43
N HIS A 110 -1.66 -6.58 -6.38
CA HIS A 110 -0.80 -7.40 -7.20
C HIS A 110 0.60 -6.82 -7.19
N ALA A 111 1.61 -7.68 -7.08
CA ALA A 111 3.00 -7.24 -7.10
C ALA A 111 3.84 -8.23 -7.91
N GLN A 112 4.77 -7.69 -8.69
CA GLN A 112 5.75 -8.46 -9.45
C GLN A 112 7.14 -7.86 -9.24
N CYS A 113 8.09 -8.71 -8.82
CA CYS A 113 9.49 -8.32 -8.61
C CYS A 113 10.37 -8.86 -9.73
N SER A 114 11.40 -8.10 -10.09
CA SER A 114 12.43 -8.52 -11.05
C SER A 114 13.49 -9.46 -10.44
N ALA A 115 13.56 -9.53 -9.11
CA ALA A 115 14.43 -10.41 -8.33
C ALA A 115 13.77 -10.72 -6.98
N PRO A 116 14.21 -11.75 -6.24
CA PRO A 116 13.74 -12.01 -4.89
C PRO A 116 13.78 -10.75 -4.03
N CYS A 117 12.66 -10.43 -3.39
CA CYS A 117 12.49 -9.17 -2.65
C CYS A 117 11.33 -9.31 -1.66
N PRO A 118 11.45 -8.83 -0.42
CA PRO A 118 10.34 -8.77 0.50
C PRO A 118 9.24 -7.84 0.00
N VAL A 119 8.01 -8.32 0.03
CA VAL A 119 6.80 -7.55 -0.33
C VAL A 119 5.72 -7.82 0.69
N ASN A 120 5.17 -6.76 1.25
CA ASN A 120 4.05 -6.83 2.17
C ASN A 120 3.19 -5.57 2.00
N LEU A 121 2.45 -5.52 0.89
CA LEU A 121 1.60 -4.38 0.59
C LEU A 121 0.42 -4.32 1.55
N THR A 122 0.06 -3.10 1.95
CA THR A 122 -1.11 -2.87 2.80
C THR A 122 -1.84 -1.60 2.41
N TYR A 123 -3.12 -1.59 2.71
CA TYR A 123 -4.01 -0.43 2.69
C TYR A 123 -4.31 -0.08 4.15
N HIS A 124 -3.98 1.14 4.56
CA HIS A 124 -3.99 1.55 5.96
C HIS A 124 -4.93 2.74 6.22
N PRO A 125 -6.22 2.67 5.86
CA PRO A 125 -7.16 3.75 6.09
C PRO A 125 -7.56 3.81 7.56
N TYR A 126 -7.94 5.01 8.00
CA TYR A 126 -8.62 5.25 9.27
C TYR A 126 -10.09 5.52 8.97
N PHE A 127 -10.92 4.49 9.12
CA PHE A 127 -12.34 4.60 8.84
C PHE A 127 -13.11 5.31 9.95
N ASN A 128 -13.95 6.26 9.57
CA ASN A 128 -15.01 6.81 10.40
C ASN A 128 -16.33 6.75 9.61
N LEU A 129 -17.17 5.77 9.92
CA LEU A 129 -18.40 5.52 9.18
C LEU A 129 -19.55 6.47 9.56
N ASP A 130 -19.41 7.22 10.67
CA ASP A 130 -20.41 8.23 11.08
C ASP A 130 -20.31 9.50 10.23
N GLY A 131 -19.22 9.67 9.47
CA GLY A 131 -19.00 10.84 8.62
C GLY A 131 -18.84 12.15 9.38
N THR A 132 -18.53 12.09 10.67
CA THR A 132 -18.35 13.22 11.57
C THR A 132 -16.88 13.36 11.99
N ALA A 133 -16.53 14.46 12.69
CA ALA A 133 -15.22 14.62 13.32
C ALA A 133 -15.13 13.98 14.71
N GLU A 134 -16.19 13.32 15.17
CA GLU A 134 -16.23 12.67 16.47
C GLU A 134 -15.38 11.39 16.49
N PRO A 135 -14.87 10.99 17.67
CA PRO A 135 -14.10 9.75 17.82
C PRO A 135 -14.92 8.51 17.45
N VAL A 136 -14.26 7.51 16.85
CA VAL A 136 -14.86 6.22 16.42
C VAL A 136 -15.10 5.22 17.56
N LEU A 137 -15.06 5.64 18.82
CA LEU A 137 -15.11 4.77 19.98
C LEU A 137 -16.42 3.97 20.11
N ASN A 138 -17.49 4.43 19.46
CA ASN A 138 -18.79 3.76 19.43
C ASN A 138 -18.95 2.78 18.26
N HIS A 139 -17.92 2.66 17.38
CA HIS A 139 -17.95 1.71 16.29
C HIS A 139 -17.76 0.28 16.80
N THR A 140 -18.39 -0.67 16.11
CA THR A 140 -18.18 -2.09 16.34
C THR A 140 -17.33 -2.65 15.19
N LEU A 141 -16.23 -3.33 15.51
CA LEU A 141 -15.40 -4.04 14.56
C LEU A 141 -15.64 -5.54 14.67
N GLN A 142 -16.05 -6.17 13.57
CA GLN A 142 -16.13 -7.61 13.47
C GLN A 142 -15.14 -8.07 12.39
N VAL A 143 -14.20 -8.94 12.76
CA VAL A 143 -13.17 -9.48 11.85
C VAL A 143 -13.39 -10.98 11.70
N ALA A 144 -13.69 -11.43 10.47
CA ALA A 144 -13.65 -12.84 10.12
C ALA A 144 -12.25 -13.20 9.65
N ILE A 145 -11.54 -13.99 10.44
CA ILE A 145 -10.18 -14.42 10.11
C ILE A 145 -10.25 -15.83 9.53
N TYR A 146 -9.94 -15.96 8.24
CA TYR A 146 -9.74 -17.25 7.58
C TYR A 146 -8.25 -17.47 7.39
N SER A 147 -7.53 -17.86 8.44
CA SER A 147 -6.11 -18.16 8.30
C SER A 147 -5.93 -19.65 8.03
N LYS A 148 -5.50 -19.99 6.82
CA LYS A 148 -4.88 -21.28 6.49
C LYS A 148 -3.39 -21.17 6.18
N LEU A 149 -2.79 -19.99 6.38
CA LEU A 149 -1.36 -19.79 6.18
C LEU A 149 -0.67 -19.87 7.53
N PRO A 150 0.31 -20.78 7.72
CA PRO A 150 1.16 -20.74 8.88
C PRO A 150 1.97 -19.43 8.82
N PHE A 151 1.78 -18.56 9.81
CA PHE A 151 2.68 -17.45 10.02
C PHE A 151 3.97 -18.03 10.60
N HIS A 152 5.04 -18.01 9.83
CA HIS A 152 6.39 -18.19 10.35
C HIS A 152 6.95 -16.82 10.66
N PHE A 153 7.14 -16.54 11.95
CA PHE A 153 7.84 -15.36 12.45
C PHE A 153 9.35 -15.62 12.46
#